data_0395f9189e724bb7fbccae8ba83a2c48
#
_entry.id   0395f9189e724bb7fbccae8ba83a2c48
#
_cell.length_a   1.000
_cell.length_b   1.000
_cell.length_c   1.000
_cell.angle_alpha   90.00
_cell.angle_beta   90.00
_cell.angle_gamma   90.00
#
_symmetry.space_group_name_H-M   'P 1'
#
loop_
_entity.id
_entity.type
_entity.pdbx_description
1 polymer ?
#
loop_
_entity_poly.entity_id
_entity_poly.type
_entity_poly.pdbx_seq_one_letter_code
_entity_poly.pdbx_strand_id
1 'polypeptide(L)'
;MEYREQFELGIAEFNAGQFFECHDTFEELWMDERGERKRFLQGLIQGAVGIFHATRCNFTGAYSQLTKSLDKLTGFPAHYHGIDVDALRRGLEGVRDQIRDSVARGEPALDLAIIPKIIYDPESSQYQHD
;
A
#
# COMPACT_ATOMS: atom_id res chain seq x y z
N MET A 1 -9.33 -17.93 9.75
CA MET A 1 -9.29 -16.51 10.12
C MET A 1 -10.35 -15.77 9.32
N GLU A 2 -11.14 -14.95 9.98
CA GLU A 2 -12.17 -14.16 9.31
C GLU A 2 -11.53 -13.06 8.45
N TYR A 3 -12.29 -12.58 7.47
CA TYR A 3 -11.80 -11.54 6.55
C TYR A 3 -11.23 -10.33 7.31
N ARG A 4 -12.01 -9.79 8.24
CA ARG A 4 -11.59 -8.59 8.98
C ARG A 4 -10.32 -8.84 9.78
N GLU A 5 -10.20 -9.98 10.43
CA GLU A 5 -9.00 -10.32 11.19
C GLU A 5 -7.77 -10.37 10.28
N GLN A 6 -7.90 -11.01 9.12
CA GLN A 6 -6.80 -11.11 8.15
C GLN A 6 -6.47 -9.75 7.54
N PHE A 7 -7.49 -8.96 7.24
CA PHE A 7 -7.30 -7.60 6.72
C PHE A 7 -6.51 -6.75 7.72
N GLU A 8 -6.90 -6.81 9.00
CA GLU A 8 -6.22 -6.07 10.05
C GLU A 8 -4.80 -6.57 10.29
N LEU A 9 -4.56 -7.88 10.13
CA LEU A 9 -3.22 -8.42 10.20
C LEU A 9 -2.33 -7.83 9.10
N GLY A 10 -2.83 -7.75 7.87
CA GLY A 10 -2.09 -7.14 6.77
C GLY A 10 -1.73 -5.69 7.05
N ILE A 11 -2.67 -4.92 7.60
CA ILE A 11 -2.43 -3.53 7.98
C ILE A 11 -1.35 -3.45 9.06
N ALA A 12 -1.44 -4.31 10.08
CA ALA A 12 -0.45 -4.32 11.17
C ALA A 12 0.94 -4.67 10.64
N GLU A 13 1.02 -5.62 9.73
CA GLU A 13 2.29 -6.00 9.10
C GLU A 13 2.87 -4.85 8.30
N PHE A 14 2.06 -4.17 7.49
CA PHE A 14 2.50 -2.98 6.76
C PHE A 14 3.09 -1.95 7.72
N ASN A 15 2.35 -1.65 8.78
CA ASN A 15 2.74 -0.62 9.74
C ASN A 15 3.96 -1.01 10.58
N ALA A 16 4.22 -2.30 10.69
CA ALA A 16 5.41 -2.81 11.38
C ALA A 16 6.63 -2.93 10.46
N GLY A 17 6.49 -2.56 9.18
CA GLY A 17 7.58 -2.68 8.22
C GLY A 17 7.76 -4.08 7.66
N GLN A 18 6.82 -4.98 7.91
CA GLN A 18 6.86 -6.37 7.44
C GLN A 18 6.15 -6.44 6.08
N PHE A 19 6.75 -5.83 5.08
CA PHE A 19 6.08 -5.63 3.78
C PHE A 19 5.94 -6.93 2.98
N PHE A 20 6.89 -7.85 3.12
CA PHE A 20 6.78 -9.14 2.45
C PHE A 20 5.62 -9.96 3.03
N GLU A 21 5.55 -10.05 4.35
CA GLU A 21 4.47 -10.76 5.05
C GLU A 21 3.12 -10.11 4.74
N CYS A 22 3.08 -8.77 4.73
CA CYS A 22 1.89 -8.01 4.38
C CYS A 22 1.38 -8.37 2.98
N HIS A 23 2.28 -8.46 2.02
CA HIS A 23 1.95 -8.86 0.65
C HIS A 23 1.25 -10.22 0.64
N ASP A 24 1.83 -11.21 1.32
CA ASP A 24 1.23 -12.56 1.38
C ASP A 24 -0.15 -12.54 2.05
N THR A 25 -0.28 -11.80 3.14
CA THR A 25 -1.53 -11.72 3.90
C THR A 25 -2.66 -11.14 3.05
N PHE A 26 -2.39 -10.03 2.36
CA PHE A 26 -3.40 -9.42 1.48
C PHE A 26 -3.65 -10.26 0.24
N GLU A 27 -2.64 -10.96 -0.27
CA GLU A 27 -2.82 -11.81 -1.45
C GLU A 27 -3.80 -12.95 -1.20
N GLU A 28 -3.79 -13.53 -0.01
CA GLU A 28 -4.76 -14.57 0.36
C GLU A 28 -6.19 -14.04 0.29
N LEU A 29 -6.42 -12.80 0.75
CA LEU A 29 -7.73 -12.18 0.63
C LEU A 29 -8.08 -11.89 -0.83
N TRP A 30 -7.11 -11.42 -1.59
CA TRP A 30 -7.28 -11.03 -2.99
C TRP A 30 -7.71 -12.21 -3.86
N MET A 31 -7.19 -13.40 -3.58
CA MET A 31 -7.48 -14.58 -4.41
C MET A 31 -8.95 -14.93 -4.44
N ASP A 32 -9.68 -14.70 -3.35
CA ASP A 32 -11.09 -15.05 -3.24
C ASP A 32 -12.02 -13.85 -3.45
N GLU A 33 -11.47 -12.68 -3.73
CA GLU A 33 -12.24 -11.45 -3.82
C GLU A 33 -12.64 -11.13 -5.26
N ARG A 34 -13.63 -10.23 -5.41
CA ARG A 34 -14.13 -9.81 -6.72
C ARG A 34 -14.41 -8.32 -6.72
N GLY A 35 -14.49 -7.73 -7.94
CA GLY A 35 -14.92 -6.36 -8.14
C GLY A 35 -13.97 -5.34 -7.55
N GLU A 36 -14.55 -4.25 -7.04
CA GLU A 36 -13.78 -3.12 -6.51
C GLU A 36 -12.91 -3.49 -5.33
N ARG A 37 -13.42 -4.35 -4.44
CA ARG A 37 -12.65 -4.78 -3.28
C ARG A 37 -11.39 -5.53 -3.71
N LYS A 38 -11.49 -6.34 -4.77
CA LYS A 38 -10.32 -7.02 -5.33
C LYS A 38 -9.30 -6.01 -5.86
N ARG A 39 -9.79 -5.00 -6.58
CA ARG A 39 -8.92 -3.93 -7.09
C ARG A 39 -8.25 -3.16 -5.95
N PHE A 40 -8.98 -2.89 -4.88
CA PHE A 40 -8.44 -2.20 -3.71
C PHE A 40 -7.31 -3.00 -3.08
N LEU A 41 -7.55 -4.31 -2.85
CA LEU A 41 -6.53 -5.19 -2.30
C LEU A 41 -5.29 -5.26 -3.21
N GLN A 42 -5.51 -5.28 -4.53
CA GLN A 42 -4.40 -5.25 -5.49
C GLN A 42 -3.54 -4.00 -5.29
N GLY A 43 -4.18 -2.86 -5.09
CA GLY A 43 -3.48 -1.62 -4.81
C GLY A 43 -2.65 -1.69 -3.53
N LEU A 44 -3.21 -2.25 -2.47
CA LEU A 44 -2.49 -2.43 -1.20
C LEU A 44 -1.31 -3.38 -1.37
N ILE A 45 -1.50 -4.48 -2.09
CA ILE A 45 -0.44 -5.46 -2.36
C ILE A 45 0.71 -4.80 -3.12
N GLN A 46 0.40 -4.08 -4.19
CA GLN A 46 1.42 -3.42 -5.00
C GLN A 46 2.15 -2.33 -4.21
N GLY A 47 1.43 -1.63 -3.33
CA GLY A 47 2.05 -0.65 -2.44
C GLY A 47 3.07 -1.31 -1.52
N ALA A 48 2.69 -2.42 -0.88
CA ALA A 48 3.59 -3.16 0.00
C ALA A 48 4.81 -3.69 -0.75
N VAL A 49 4.59 -4.28 -1.94
CA VAL A 49 5.70 -4.80 -2.77
C VAL A 49 6.62 -3.66 -3.20
N GLY A 50 6.05 -2.51 -3.57
CA GLY A 50 6.84 -1.34 -3.96
C GLY A 50 7.75 -0.86 -2.83
N ILE A 51 7.20 -0.73 -1.62
CA ILE A 51 7.99 -0.32 -0.46
C ILE A 51 9.04 -1.39 -0.13
N PHE A 52 8.68 -2.67 -0.21
CA PHE A 52 9.64 -3.76 0.00
C PHE A 52 10.85 -3.62 -0.94
N HIS A 53 10.59 -3.43 -2.24
CA HIS A 53 11.67 -3.21 -3.20
C HIS A 53 12.51 -1.98 -2.85
N ALA A 54 11.86 -0.89 -2.42
CA ALA A 54 12.56 0.34 -2.07
C ALA A 54 13.51 0.11 -0.89
N THR A 55 13.07 -0.63 0.13
CA THR A 55 13.91 -0.94 1.30
C THR A 55 15.10 -1.84 0.95
N ARG A 56 15.02 -2.53 -0.18
CA ARG A 56 16.10 -3.39 -0.67
C ARG A 56 16.89 -2.74 -1.81
N CYS A 57 16.70 -1.44 -1.99
CA CYS A 57 17.39 -0.65 -3.01
C CYS A 57 17.11 -1.10 -4.45
N ASN A 58 16.01 -1.82 -4.66
CA ASN A 58 15.53 -2.13 -6.01
C ASN A 58 14.60 -1.00 -6.44
N PHE A 59 15.17 0.13 -6.84
CA PHE A 59 14.40 1.34 -7.12
C PHE A 59 13.59 1.24 -8.41
N THR A 60 14.06 0.49 -9.39
CA THR A 60 13.29 0.25 -10.62
C THR A 60 12.01 -0.52 -10.30
N GLY A 61 12.13 -1.60 -9.54
CA GLY A 61 10.97 -2.40 -9.12
C GLY A 61 10.03 -1.59 -8.22
N ALA A 62 10.60 -0.81 -7.30
CA ALA A 62 9.83 0.04 -6.40
C ALA A 62 8.99 1.04 -7.19
N TYR A 63 9.60 1.77 -8.12
CA TYR A 63 8.91 2.76 -8.93
C TYR A 63 7.75 2.13 -9.71
N SER A 64 8.00 0.99 -10.34
CA SER A 64 7.00 0.28 -11.12
C SER A 64 5.81 -0.14 -10.26
N GLN A 65 6.06 -0.77 -9.11
CA GLN A 65 5.00 -1.26 -8.25
C GLN A 65 4.22 -0.12 -7.59
N LEU A 66 4.91 0.93 -7.16
CA LEU A 66 4.24 2.09 -6.57
C LEU A 66 3.35 2.80 -7.60
N THR A 67 3.80 2.90 -8.84
CA THR A 67 2.98 3.49 -9.90
C THR A 67 1.71 2.66 -10.13
N LYS A 68 1.84 1.34 -10.17
CA LYS A 68 0.69 0.44 -10.31
C LYS A 68 -0.25 0.54 -9.12
N SER A 69 0.29 0.61 -7.91
CA SER A 69 -0.50 0.77 -6.70
C SER A 69 -1.34 2.04 -6.75
N LEU A 70 -0.70 3.16 -7.07
CA LEU A 70 -1.38 4.45 -7.15
C LEU A 70 -2.47 4.44 -8.22
N ASP A 71 -2.22 3.80 -9.35
CA ASP A 71 -3.24 3.63 -10.40
C ASP A 71 -4.46 2.88 -9.86
N LYS A 72 -4.23 1.78 -9.13
CA LYS A 72 -5.33 0.98 -8.56
C LYS A 72 -6.12 1.75 -7.51
N LEU A 73 -5.42 2.52 -6.66
CA LEU A 73 -6.07 3.24 -5.56
C LEU A 73 -6.80 4.50 -6.04
N THR A 74 -6.47 4.99 -7.23
CA THR A 74 -7.15 6.13 -7.83
C THR A 74 -8.61 5.77 -8.10
N GLY A 75 -9.52 6.65 -7.71
CA GLY A 75 -10.95 6.44 -7.90
C GLY A 75 -11.66 5.87 -6.67
N PHE A 76 -10.91 5.40 -5.69
CA PHE A 76 -11.52 5.03 -4.41
C PHE A 76 -11.76 6.28 -3.58
N PRO A 77 -12.81 6.27 -2.73
CA PRO A 77 -13.08 7.44 -1.88
C PRO A 77 -11.95 7.67 -0.88
N ALA A 78 -11.96 8.87 -0.27
CA ALA A 78 -10.92 9.26 0.69
C ALA A 78 -10.77 8.26 1.83
N HIS A 79 -11.88 7.63 2.20
CA HIS A 79 -11.89 6.55 3.19
C HIS A 79 -12.62 5.35 2.59
N TYR A 80 -12.03 4.17 2.74
CA TYR A 80 -12.59 2.95 2.18
C TYR A 80 -12.21 1.78 3.07
N HIS A 81 -13.19 1.02 3.52
CA HIS A 81 -12.99 -0.13 4.41
C HIS A 81 -12.13 0.21 5.63
N GLY A 82 -12.40 1.37 6.22
CA GLY A 82 -11.71 1.83 7.41
C GLY A 82 -10.34 2.45 7.17
N ILE A 83 -9.83 2.40 5.95
CA ILE A 83 -8.52 2.96 5.62
C ILE A 83 -8.66 4.39 5.13
N ASP A 84 -7.77 5.27 5.62
CA ASP A 84 -7.59 6.61 5.05
C ASP A 84 -6.78 6.46 3.76
N VAL A 85 -7.50 6.33 2.65
CA VAL A 85 -6.91 6.08 1.33
C VAL A 85 -6.13 7.29 0.83
N ASP A 86 -6.65 8.49 1.09
CA ASP A 86 -5.97 9.72 0.65
C ASP A 86 -4.60 9.85 1.34
N ALA A 87 -4.53 9.60 2.64
CA ALA A 87 -3.26 9.66 3.36
C ALA A 87 -2.28 8.63 2.82
N LEU A 88 -2.75 7.42 2.57
CA LEU A 88 -1.91 6.35 2.02
C LEU A 88 -1.39 6.73 0.63
N ARG A 89 -2.27 7.22 -0.24
CA ARG A 89 -1.87 7.65 -1.58
C ARG A 89 -0.80 8.72 -1.53
N ARG A 90 -0.99 9.75 -0.69
CA ARG A 90 -0.01 10.82 -0.56
C ARG A 90 1.33 10.28 -0.09
N GLY A 91 1.31 9.35 0.85
CA GLY A 91 2.55 8.74 1.34
C GLY A 91 3.27 7.93 0.28
N LEU A 92 2.52 7.12 -0.48
CA LEU A 92 3.11 6.32 -1.56
C LEU A 92 3.62 7.20 -2.70
N GLU A 93 2.90 8.28 -3.03
CA GLU A 93 3.38 9.25 -4.01
C GLU A 93 4.69 9.89 -3.58
N GLY A 94 4.80 10.24 -2.31
CA GLY A 94 6.02 10.83 -1.76
C GLY A 94 7.22 9.90 -1.90
N VAL A 95 7.04 8.62 -1.62
CA VAL A 95 8.10 7.62 -1.79
C VAL A 95 8.48 7.49 -3.27
N ARG A 96 7.48 7.33 -4.15
CA ARG A 96 7.72 7.20 -5.59
C ARG A 96 8.49 8.40 -6.14
N ASP A 97 8.06 9.60 -5.75
CA ASP A 97 8.65 10.83 -6.29
C ASP A 97 10.07 11.04 -5.76
N GLN A 98 10.34 10.70 -4.50
CA GLN A 98 11.71 10.76 -3.98
C GLN A 98 12.63 9.80 -4.72
N ILE A 99 12.16 8.58 -4.99
CA ILE A 99 12.94 7.60 -5.76
C ILE A 99 13.23 8.15 -7.15
N ARG A 100 12.20 8.63 -7.85
CA ARG A 100 12.36 9.20 -9.20
C ARG A 100 13.40 10.32 -9.21
N ASP A 101 13.29 11.25 -8.28
CA ASP A 101 14.16 12.42 -8.23
C ASP A 101 15.60 12.03 -7.87
N SER A 102 15.76 11.08 -6.95
CA SER A 102 17.10 10.62 -6.56
C SER A 102 17.80 9.88 -7.70
N VAL A 103 17.06 9.10 -8.47
CA VAL A 103 17.61 8.41 -9.65
C VAL A 103 18.01 9.44 -10.71
N ALA A 104 17.17 10.47 -10.93
CA ALA A 104 17.46 11.52 -11.89
C ALA A 104 18.72 12.31 -11.53
N ARG A 105 19.02 12.45 -10.23
CA ARG A 105 20.24 13.10 -9.77
C ARG A 105 21.47 12.20 -9.84
N GLY A 106 21.30 10.93 -10.18
CA GLY A 106 22.39 9.96 -10.21
C GLY A 106 22.81 9.47 -8.81
N GLU A 107 22.01 9.73 -7.80
CA GLU A 107 22.27 9.32 -6.42
C GLU A 107 21.04 8.60 -5.84
N PRO A 108 20.73 7.38 -6.34
CA PRO A 108 19.53 6.68 -5.90
C PRO A 108 19.52 6.46 -4.39
N ALA A 109 18.47 6.93 -3.74
CA ALA A 109 18.35 6.84 -2.29
C ALA A 109 16.88 6.97 -1.88
N LEU A 110 16.57 6.45 -0.69
CA LEU A 110 15.27 6.59 -0.07
C LEU A 110 15.47 6.97 1.39
N ASP A 111 14.77 8.02 1.80
CA ASP A 111 14.66 8.36 3.23
C ASP A 111 13.58 7.46 3.83
N LEU A 112 14.00 6.50 4.64
CA LEU A 112 13.07 5.54 5.25
C LEU A 112 12.01 6.21 6.14
N ALA A 113 12.28 7.42 6.61
CA ALA A 113 11.35 8.15 7.47
C ALA A 113 10.07 8.58 6.74
N ILE A 114 10.09 8.64 5.40
CA ILE A 114 8.90 9.03 4.65
C ILE A 114 7.98 7.87 4.29
N ILE A 115 8.37 6.64 4.61
CA ILE A 115 7.51 5.48 4.35
C ILE A 115 6.21 5.66 5.15
N PRO A 116 5.05 5.60 4.48
CA PRO A 116 3.80 5.87 5.17
C PRO A 116 3.35 4.71 6.04
N LYS A 117 2.46 5.02 6.98
CA LYS A 117 1.69 4.02 7.69
C LYS A 117 0.28 4.02 7.11
N ILE A 118 -0.41 2.89 7.22
CA ILE A 118 -1.83 2.83 6.90
C ILE A 118 -2.59 3.30 8.13
N ILE A 119 -3.38 4.37 7.95
CA ILE A 119 -4.26 4.88 9.00
C ILE A 119 -5.57 4.13 8.87
N TYR A 120 -5.96 3.42 9.93
CA TYR A 120 -7.09 2.52 9.91
C TYR A 120 -7.98 2.75 11.12
N ASP A 121 -9.28 2.93 10.85
CA ASP A 121 -10.31 3.07 11.86
C ASP A 121 -11.44 2.11 11.53
N PRO A 122 -11.51 0.94 12.19
CA PRO A 122 -12.55 -0.04 11.89
C PRO A 122 -13.96 0.43 12.27
N GLU A 123 -14.07 1.47 13.09
CA GLU A 123 -15.36 2.03 13.47
C GLU A 123 -15.82 3.15 12.54
N SER A 124 -15.03 3.48 11.52
CA SER A 124 -15.40 4.47 10.52
C SER A 124 -16.63 4.02 9.75
N SER A 125 -17.57 4.96 9.49
CA SER A 125 -18.78 4.66 8.75
C SER A 125 -18.46 4.15 7.33
N GLN A 126 -17.37 4.58 6.74
CA GLN A 126 -16.95 4.14 5.42
C GLN A 126 -16.53 2.67 5.39
N TYR A 127 -16.16 2.10 6.52
CA TYR A 127 -15.83 0.67 6.60
C TYR A 127 -17.05 -0.20 6.31
N GLN A 128 -18.23 0.29 6.64
CA GLN A 128 -19.49 -0.45 6.52
C GLN A 128 -20.01 -0.53 5.08
N HIS A 129 -19.43 0.20 4.16
CA HIS A 129 -19.88 0.26 2.76
C HIS A 129 -19.06 -0.70 1.90
N ASP A 130 -19.73 -1.64 1.29
CA ASP A 130 -19.11 -2.62 0.41
C ASP A 130 -19.56 -2.46 -1.00
#